data_0cd7aa70e9a6f832d240fa6cc7eb5e74
#
_entry.id   0cd7aa70e9a6f832d240fa6cc7eb5e74
#
_cell.length_a   1.000
_cell.length_b   1.000
_cell.length_c   1.000
_cell.angle_alpha   90.00
_cell.angle_beta   90.00
_cell.angle_gamma   90.00
#
_symmetry.space_group_name_H-M   'P 1'
#
loop_
_entity.id
_entity.type
_entity.pdbx_description
1 polymer ?
#
loop_
_entity_poly.entity_id
_entity_poly.type
_entity_poly.pdbx_seq_one_letter_code
_entity_poly.pdbx_strand_id
1 'polypeptide(L)'
;DGHGGERRKVSGEVMAMNIAVWFSCGAASAVAAKKTIEMYPDANVRVVNNPIAEEDGDNRRFLRDVETWLGVDVEIAINKDWLKSSADEVWAKRRYMAGIAGAPCTLELKKRARQQWENQNPCDALVLGFTVEEEDRAERFRRNERSNLLTPLIDLRLTKKDCFRIVSAAGIELPNVYKRGYPNANCIGCVKATSATYWNHVRQDSPEVFARRAEMSRELGARLVRYKGERIFLDELPPDAKGAAMDVGSFECGLFCETD
;
A
#
# COMPACT_ATOMS: atom_id res chain seq x y z
N ASP A 1 -58.86 38.72 -2.82
CA ASP A 1 -57.60 38.79 -2.02
C ASP A 1 -56.82 37.47 -2.17
N GLY A 2 -55.89 37.51 -3.12
CA GLY A 2 -55.03 36.37 -3.43
C GLY A 2 -53.77 36.38 -2.59
N HIS A 3 -53.56 35.35 -1.79
CA HIS A 3 -52.29 35.09 -1.18
C HIS A 3 -51.51 34.11 -2.07
N GLY A 4 -50.63 34.66 -2.90
CA GLY A 4 -49.60 33.93 -3.61
C GLY A 4 -48.50 33.50 -2.63
N GLY A 5 -48.50 32.21 -2.28
CA GLY A 5 -47.43 31.60 -1.52
C GLY A 5 -46.20 31.39 -2.42
N GLU A 6 -45.19 32.24 -2.28
CA GLU A 6 -43.86 32.01 -2.86
C GLU A 6 -43.27 30.74 -2.28
N ARG A 7 -43.16 29.71 -3.13
CA ARG A 7 -42.34 28.53 -2.82
C ARG A 7 -40.87 28.98 -2.87
N ARG A 8 -40.27 29.13 -1.68
CA ARG A 8 -38.84 29.23 -1.56
C ARG A 8 -38.23 27.94 -2.14
N LYS A 9 -37.55 28.04 -3.29
CA LYS A 9 -36.60 27.04 -3.77
C LYS A 9 -35.44 27.06 -2.83
N VAL A 10 -35.35 26.07 -1.94
CA VAL A 10 -34.11 25.75 -1.23
C VAL A 10 -33.20 25.11 -2.28
N SER A 11 -32.22 25.85 -2.76
CA SER A 11 -31.12 25.33 -3.57
C SER A 11 -30.29 24.44 -2.66
N GLY A 12 -30.60 23.16 -2.56
CA GLY A 12 -29.74 22.16 -1.97
C GLY A 12 -28.58 21.93 -2.94
N GLU A 13 -27.49 22.63 -2.76
CA GLU A 13 -26.22 22.21 -3.33
C GLU A 13 -25.91 20.83 -2.74
N VAL A 14 -26.05 19.79 -3.56
CA VAL A 14 -25.55 18.44 -3.21
C VAL A 14 -24.03 18.58 -3.16
N MET A 15 -23.47 18.63 -1.96
CA MET A 15 -22.01 18.66 -1.81
C MET A 15 -21.41 17.41 -2.46
N ALA A 16 -20.44 17.60 -3.33
CA ALA A 16 -19.73 16.49 -3.97
C ALA A 16 -19.07 15.60 -2.91
N MET A 17 -19.18 14.29 -3.07
CA MET A 17 -18.56 13.30 -2.18
C MET A 17 -17.03 13.41 -2.26
N ASN A 18 -16.35 13.51 -1.13
CA ASN A 18 -14.88 13.51 -1.07
C ASN A 18 -14.35 12.08 -0.91
N ILE A 19 -13.61 11.58 -1.90
CA ILE A 19 -13.05 10.22 -1.91
C ILE A 19 -11.53 10.31 -1.90
N ALA A 20 -10.88 9.67 -0.92
CA ALA A 20 -9.43 9.50 -0.90
C ALA A 20 -9.05 8.11 -1.44
N VAL A 21 -8.23 8.07 -2.49
CA VAL A 21 -7.68 6.84 -3.04
C VAL A 21 -6.21 6.71 -2.64
N TRP A 22 -5.89 5.70 -1.83
CA TRP A 22 -4.54 5.45 -1.39
C TRP A 22 -3.78 4.63 -2.44
N PHE A 23 -2.89 5.32 -3.17
CA PHE A 23 -2.10 4.79 -4.26
C PHE A 23 -0.71 4.37 -3.76
N SER A 24 -0.43 3.07 -3.77
CA SER A 24 0.82 2.47 -3.26
C SER A 24 1.87 2.18 -4.34
N CYS A 25 1.80 2.83 -5.50
CA CYS A 25 2.63 2.55 -6.69
C CYS A 25 2.57 1.08 -7.18
N GLY A 26 1.52 0.35 -6.83
CA GLY A 26 1.21 -0.96 -7.38
C GLY A 26 0.12 -0.90 -8.45
N ALA A 27 0.10 -1.87 -9.37
CA ALA A 27 -0.88 -1.90 -10.46
C ALA A 27 -2.34 -1.94 -9.96
N ALA A 28 -2.64 -2.70 -8.90
CA ALA A 28 -3.98 -2.77 -8.34
C ALA A 28 -4.45 -1.40 -7.82
N SER A 29 -3.62 -0.68 -7.07
CA SER A 29 -3.99 0.65 -6.56
C SER A 29 -4.10 1.70 -7.68
N ALA A 30 -3.32 1.59 -8.76
CA ALA A 30 -3.46 2.44 -9.94
C ALA A 30 -4.80 2.22 -10.64
N VAL A 31 -5.20 0.95 -10.85
CA VAL A 31 -6.50 0.62 -11.46
C VAL A 31 -7.65 0.99 -10.53
N ALA A 32 -7.50 0.82 -9.21
CA ALA A 32 -8.50 1.26 -8.24
C ALA A 32 -8.74 2.77 -8.34
N ALA A 33 -7.67 3.57 -8.46
CA ALA A 33 -7.80 5.02 -8.67
C ALA A 33 -8.55 5.34 -9.97
N LYS A 34 -8.16 4.70 -11.09
CA LYS A 34 -8.82 4.90 -12.39
C LYS A 34 -10.30 4.54 -12.32
N LYS A 35 -10.64 3.38 -11.76
CA LYS A 35 -12.03 2.93 -11.64
C LYS A 35 -12.85 3.80 -10.69
N THR A 36 -12.26 4.31 -9.63
CA THR A 36 -12.94 5.26 -8.73
C THR A 36 -13.33 6.54 -9.47
N ILE A 37 -12.41 7.13 -10.23
CA ILE A 37 -12.68 8.35 -11.04
C ILE A 37 -13.79 8.07 -12.06
N GLU A 38 -13.77 6.91 -12.72
CA GLU A 38 -14.78 6.52 -13.71
C GLU A 38 -16.16 6.26 -13.09
N MET A 39 -16.22 5.64 -11.91
CA MET A 39 -17.46 5.26 -11.24
C MET A 39 -18.13 6.42 -10.49
N TYR A 40 -17.34 7.41 -10.08
CA TYR A 40 -17.82 8.56 -9.29
C TYR A 40 -17.46 9.90 -9.97
N PRO A 41 -17.99 10.18 -11.17
CA PRO A 41 -17.62 11.36 -11.97
C PRO A 41 -17.95 12.70 -11.30
N ASP A 42 -18.96 12.73 -10.41
CA ASP A 42 -19.35 13.92 -9.67
C ASP A 42 -18.66 14.06 -8.30
N ALA A 43 -17.79 13.09 -7.92
CA ALA A 43 -17.07 13.13 -6.67
C ALA A 43 -15.77 13.92 -6.79
N ASN A 44 -15.34 14.51 -5.68
CA ASN A 44 -14.00 15.04 -5.54
C ASN A 44 -13.04 13.89 -5.17
N VAL A 45 -12.42 13.27 -6.18
CA VAL A 45 -11.51 12.14 -6.00
C VAL A 45 -10.07 12.65 -5.88
N ARG A 46 -9.45 12.41 -4.73
CA ARG A 46 -8.05 12.74 -4.45
C ARG A 46 -7.23 11.46 -4.40
N VAL A 47 -6.18 11.40 -5.19
CA VAL A 47 -5.25 10.25 -5.21
C VAL A 47 -4.02 10.61 -4.37
N VAL A 48 -3.71 9.77 -3.40
CA VAL A 48 -2.69 10.06 -2.38
C VAL A 48 -1.67 8.93 -2.33
N ASN A 49 -0.40 9.26 -2.47
CA ASN A 49 0.72 8.33 -2.28
C ASN A 49 1.40 8.57 -0.93
N ASN A 50 1.84 7.49 -0.33
CA ASN A 50 2.61 7.50 0.90
C ASN A 50 3.96 6.81 0.65
N PRO A 51 4.96 7.54 0.13
CA PRO A 51 6.23 6.97 -0.28
C PRO A 51 7.06 6.51 0.92
N ILE A 52 7.77 5.40 0.75
CA ILE A 52 8.74 4.87 1.72
C ILE A 52 10.12 4.82 1.05
N ALA A 53 11.16 5.26 1.74
CA ALA A 53 12.50 5.38 1.17
C ALA A 53 13.09 4.05 0.68
N GLU A 54 12.69 2.92 1.28
CA GLU A 54 13.14 1.58 0.95
C GLU A 54 12.31 0.89 -0.15
N GLU A 55 11.36 1.59 -0.75
CA GLU A 55 10.66 1.10 -1.95
C GLU A 55 11.56 1.22 -3.19
N ASP A 56 11.20 0.51 -4.26
CA ASP A 56 11.95 0.55 -5.52
C ASP A 56 11.94 1.97 -6.12
N GLY A 57 13.09 2.43 -6.60
CA GLY A 57 13.22 3.77 -7.17
C GLY A 57 12.34 4.01 -8.42
N ASP A 58 11.98 2.94 -9.15
CA ASP A 58 11.09 3.01 -10.30
C ASP A 58 9.64 3.40 -9.94
N ASN A 59 9.25 3.30 -8.65
CA ASN A 59 7.95 3.77 -8.20
C ASN A 59 7.68 5.24 -8.57
N ARG A 60 8.73 6.08 -8.66
CA ARG A 60 8.61 7.48 -9.07
C ARG A 60 8.25 7.64 -10.55
N ARG A 61 8.79 6.78 -11.42
CA ARG A 61 8.41 6.75 -12.84
C ARG A 61 6.95 6.31 -12.94
N PHE A 62 6.62 5.17 -12.33
CA PHE A 62 5.27 4.62 -12.39
C PHE A 62 4.22 5.60 -11.83
N LEU A 63 4.55 6.35 -10.77
CA LEU A 63 3.66 7.38 -10.23
C LEU A 63 3.35 8.45 -11.30
N ARG A 64 4.36 9.00 -11.98
CA ARG A 64 4.17 10.02 -13.03
C ARG A 64 3.36 9.50 -14.22
N ASP A 65 3.62 8.25 -14.62
CA ASP A 65 2.87 7.62 -15.72
C ASP A 65 1.40 7.46 -15.33
N VAL A 66 1.13 7.08 -14.07
CA VAL A 66 -0.23 6.95 -13.54
C VAL A 66 -0.91 8.32 -13.40
N GLU A 67 -0.23 9.36 -12.92
CA GLU A 67 -0.77 10.74 -12.90
C GLU A 67 -1.25 11.15 -14.28
N THR A 68 -0.42 10.94 -15.30
CA THR A 68 -0.77 11.25 -16.70
C THR A 68 -2.01 10.46 -17.15
N TRP A 69 -2.07 9.18 -16.82
CA TRP A 69 -3.19 8.30 -17.19
C TRP A 69 -4.50 8.66 -16.50
N LEU A 70 -4.41 9.05 -15.22
CA LEU A 70 -5.58 9.45 -14.43
C LEU A 70 -6.07 10.86 -14.81
N GLY A 71 -5.18 11.73 -15.27
CA GLY A 71 -5.44 13.15 -15.52
C GLY A 71 -5.60 13.96 -14.22
N VAL A 72 -5.02 13.48 -13.11
CA VAL A 72 -5.02 14.15 -11.81
C VAL A 72 -3.64 14.02 -11.15
N ASP A 73 -3.27 15.01 -10.37
CA ASP A 73 -2.03 14.97 -9.58
C ASP A 73 -2.17 13.98 -8.41
N VAL A 74 -1.07 13.31 -8.09
CA VAL A 74 -0.98 12.44 -6.90
C VAL A 74 -0.38 13.22 -5.73
N GLU A 75 -1.17 13.38 -4.69
CA GLU A 75 -0.72 14.04 -3.48
C GLU A 75 0.23 13.15 -2.67
N ILE A 76 1.13 13.76 -1.92
CA ILE A 76 2.10 13.04 -1.09
C ILE A 76 1.75 13.22 0.38
N ALA A 77 1.56 12.09 1.08
CA ALA A 77 1.34 12.05 2.52
C ALA A 77 2.58 11.48 3.24
N ILE A 78 3.23 12.30 4.05
CA ILE A 78 4.39 11.90 4.86
C ILE A 78 4.11 12.25 6.32
N ASN A 79 4.48 11.36 7.23
CA ASN A 79 4.41 11.64 8.66
C ASN A 79 5.40 12.76 9.03
N LYS A 80 4.89 13.81 9.65
CA LYS A 80 5.67 15.03 10.05
C LYS A 80 6.84 14.71 10.97
N ASP A 81 6.74 13.63 11.75
CA ASP A 81 7.79 13.21 12.68
C ASP A 81 8.90 12.37 11.99
N TRP A 82 8.67 11.99 10.72
CA TRP A 82 9.53 11.10 9.95
C TRP A 82 9.70 11.59 8.51
N LEU A 83 10.28 12.77 8.35
CA LEU A 83 10.36 13.48 7.06
C LEU A 83 11.09 12.71 5.94
N LYS A 84 12.04 11.83 6.30
CA LYS A 84 12.73 10.98 5.33
C LYS A 84 11.89 9.79 4.89
N SER A 85 10.80 9.50 5.59
CA SER A 85 9.93 8.34 5.37
C SER A 85 10.72 7.03 5.27
N SER A 86 11.73 6.85 6.11
CA SER A 86 12.65 5.70 6.10
C SER A 86 12.27 4.68 7.17
N ALA A 87 12.08 3.44 6.73
CA ALA A 87 11.83 2.31 7.61
C ALA A 87 13.07 1.97 8.46
N ASP A 88 14.28 2.11 7.88
CA ASP A 88 15.55 1.91 8.58
C ASP A 88 15.67 2.87 9.77
N GLU A 89 15.33 4.15 9.56
CA GLU A 89 15.35 5.16 10.62
C GLU A 89 14.33 4.83 11.73
N VAL A 90 13.12 4.38 11.35
CA VAL A 90 12.10 3.98 12.33
C VAL A 90 12.58 2.80 13.17
N TRP A 91 13.14 1.76 12.58
CA TRP A 91 13.62 0.60 13.32
C TRP A 91 14.78 0.93 14.24
N ALA A 92 15.74 1.70 13.78
CA ALA A 92 16.86 2.15 14.60
C ALA A 92 16.38 2.95 15.82
N LYS A 93 15.46 3.89 15.63
CA LYS A 93 14.95 4.77 16.68
C LYS A 93 13.98 4.05 17.64
N ARG A 94 13.15 3.14 17.12
CA ARG A 94 12.20 2.35 17.92
C ARG A 94 12.84 1.13 18.57
N ARG A 95 14.08 0.78 18.20
CA ARG A 95 14.80 -0.42 18.65
C ARG A 95 13.99 -1.71 18.44
N TYR A 96 13.22 -1.76 17.32
CA TYR A 96 12.30 -2.84 17.00
C TYR A 96 12.01 -2.88 15.50
N MET A 97 12.05 -4.06 14.88
CA MET A 97 11.79 -4.23 13.43
C MET A 97 10.42 -4.83 13.14
N ALA A 98 10.14 -6.00 13.69
CA ALA A 98 8.87 -6.72 13.50
C ALA A 98 8.68 -7.79 14.56
N GLY A 99 7.42 -8.12 14.86
CA GLY A 99 7.03 -9.18 15.78
C GLY A 99 5.51 -9.22 15.95
N ILE A 100 5.04 -9.75 17.08
CA ILE A 100 3.61 -9.90 17.39
C ILE A 100 2.88 -8.54 17.33
N ALA A 101 3.52 -7.47 17.74
CA ALA A 101 2.95 -6.11 17.66
C ALA A 101 3.02 -5.48 16.25
N GLY A 102 3.36 -6.26 15.22
CA GLY A 102 3.54 -5.78 13.86
C GLY A 102 4.90 -5.12 13.61
N ALA A 103 4.98 -4.29 12.59
CA ALA A 103 6.18 -3.55 12.22
C ALA A 103 5.98 -2.05 12.47
N PRO A 104 6.86 -1.39 13.25
CA PRO A 104 6.69 0.02 13.61
C PRO A 104 6.73 0.95 12.38
N CYS A 105 7.44 0.58 11.30
CA CYS A 105 7.41 1.34 10.05
C CYS A 105 5.99 1.43 9.46
N THR A 106 5.16 0.40 9.57
CA THR A 106 3.76 0.45 9.14
C THR A 106 2.95 1.45 9.96
N LEU A 107 3.12 1.45 11.28
CA LEU A 107 2.44 2.40 12.17
C LEU A 107 2.90 3.82 11.89
N GLU A 108 4.21 4.06 11.91
CA GLU A 108 4.77 5.40 11.85
C GLU A 108 4.66 6.01 10.45
N LEU A 109 5.07 5.27 9.42
CA LEU A 109 5.21 5.83 8.08
C LEU A 109 3.93 5.71 7.24
N LYS A 110 3.04 4.74 7.54
CA LYS A 110 1.81 4.54 6.77
C LYS A 110 0.57 4.96 7.56
N LYS A 111 0.25 4.31 8.69
CA LYS A 111 -0.99 4.61 9.44
C LYS A 111 -1.03 6.06 9.96
N ARG A 112 0.04 6.55 10.58
CA ARG A 112 0.10 7.92 11.11
C ARG A 112 0.18 8.97 10.01
N ALA A 113 0.94 8.73 8.94
CA ALA A 113 0.99 9.64 7.80
C ALA A 113 -0.40 9.82 7.18
N ARG A 114 -1.13 8.71 6.97
CA ARG A 114 -2.52 8.73 6.51
C ARG A 114 -3.40 9.53 7.47
N GLN A 115 -3.36 9.23 8.76
CA GLN A 115 -4.19 9.92 9.74
C GLN A 115 -3.91 11.42 9.78
N GLN A 116 -2.64 11.83 9.71
CA GLN A 116 -2.28 13.25 9.65
C GLN A 116 -2.83 13.93 8.39
N TRP A 117 -2.76 13.25 7.24
CA TRP A 117 -3.31 13.77 5.99
C TRP A 117 -4.84 13.86 6.05
N GLU A 118 -5.53 12.82 6.48
CA GLU A 118 -7.00 12.76 6.58
C GLU A 118 -7.55 13.79 7.58
N ASN A 119 -6.85 14.07 8.67
CA ASN A 119 -7.24 15.13 9.62
C ASN A 119 -7.26 16.54 9.01
N GLN A 120 -6.45 16.76 7.95
CA GLN A 120 -6.42 18.02 7.21
C GLN A 120 -7.32 17.99 5.98
N ASN A 121 -7.73 16.81 5.55
CA ASN A 121 -8.48 16.55 4.33
C ASN A 121 -9.61 15.55 4.63
N PRO A 122 -10.70 15.98 5.27
CA PRO A 122 -11.82 15.10 5.59
C PRO A 122 -12.38 14.41 4.35
N CYS A 123 -12.60 13.10 4.43
CA CYS A 123 -13.10 12.26 3.34
C CYS A 123 -14.34 11.50 3.76
N ASP A 124 -15.35 11.47 2.89
CA ASP A 124 -16.58 10.71 3.07
C ASP A 124 -16.33 9.20 2.86
N ALA A 125 -15.42 8.88 1.93
CA ALA A 125 -15.01 7.52 1.64
C ALA A 125 -13.51 7.40 1.35
N LEU A 126 -13.01 6.17 1.47
CA LEU A 126 -11.64 5.84 1.09
C LEU A 126 -11.61 4.61 0.19
N VAL A 127 -10.59 4.53 -0.66
CA VAL A 127 -10.35 3.42 -1.58
C VAL A 127 -8.97 2.86 -1.35
N LEU A 128 -8.89 1.55 -1.33
CA LEU A 128 -7.66 0.77 -1.34
C LEU A 128 -7.68 -0.20 -2.52
N GLY A 129 -6.51 -0.56 -3.02
CA GLY A 129 -6.38 -1.45 -4.17
C GLY A 129 -6.65 -2.92 -3.87
N PHE A 130 -7.67 -3.24 -3.07
CA PHE A 130 -8.08 -4.62 -2.83
C PHE A 130 -8.68 -5.23 -4.08
N THR A 131 -8.08 -6.32 -4.55
CA THR A 131 -8.58 -7.11 -5.67
C THR A 131 -9.57 -8.17 -5.20
N VAL A 132 -10.23 -8.87 -6.13
CA VAL A 132 -11.20 -9.91 -5.78
C VAL A 132 -10.60 -11.03 -4.94
N GLU A 133 -9.30 -11.31 -5.12
CA GLU A 133 -8.59 -12.30 -4.31
C GLU A 133 -8.42 -11.87 -2.84
N GLU A 134 -8.64 -10.58 -2.54
CA GLU A 134 -8.47 -9.99 -1.21
C GLU A 134 -9.81 -9.58 -0.57
N GLU A 135 -10.93 -10.12 -1.04
CA GLU A 135 -12.28 -9.78 -0.56
C GLU A 135 -12.40 -9.96 0.98
N ASP A 136 -11.94 -11.07 1.51
CA ASP A 136 -11.96 -11.35 2.96
C ASP A 136 -11.13 -10.32 3.76
N ARG A 137 -10.03 -9.86 3.18
CA ARG A 137 -9.17 -8.83 3.79
C ARG A 137 -9.86 -7.47 3.77
N ALA A 138 -10.52 -7.12 2.68
CA ALA A 138 -11.30 -5.89 2.57
C ALA A 138 -12.44 -5.87 3.59
N GLU A 139 -13.15 -7.00 3.79
CA GLU A 139 -14.21 -7.12 4.78
C GLU A 139 -13.69 -7.00 6.22
N ARG A 140 -12.55 -7.62 6.55
CA ARG A 140 -11.92 -7.44 7.87
C ARG A 140 -11.54 -5.98 8.09
N PHE A 141 -10.95 -5.32 7.08
CA PHE A 141 -10.61 -3.91 7.15
C PHE A 141 -11.85 -3.04 7.37
N ARG A 142 -12.94 -3.29 6.65
CA ARG A 142 -14.20 -2.55 6.79
C ARG A 142 -14.77 -2.67 8.20
N ARG A 143 -14.70 -3.84 8.80
CA ARG A 143 -15.20 -4.08 10.17
C ARG A 143 -14.31 -3.49 11.26
N ASN A 144 -13.00 -3.58 11.10
CA ASN A 144 -12.06 -3.30 12.19
C ASN A 144 -11.45 -1.89 12.14
N GLU A 145 -11.32 -1.33 10.91
CA GLU A 145 -10.61 -0.06 10.73
C GLU A 145 -11.54 1.05 10.23
N ARG A 146 -12.25 0.84 9.12
CA ARG A 146 -13.00 1.91 8.42
C ARG A 146 -14.20 1.37 7.66
N SER A 147 -15.40 1.66 8.16
CA SER A 147 -16.66 1.25 7.53
C SER A 147 -16.94 1.93 6.18
N ASN A 148 -16.31 3.08 5.91
CA ASN A 148 -16.49 3.87 4.68
C ASN A 148 -15.52 3.45 3.54
N LEU A 149 -15.03 2.21 3.55
CA LEU A 149 -14.20 1.65 2.49
C LEU A 149 -15.04 1.34 1.23
N LEU A 150 -14.63 1.89 0.08
CA LEU A 150 -15.11 1.49 -1.25
C LEU A 150 -14.11 0.50 -1.87
N THR A 151 -14.64 -0.47 -2.60
CA THR A 151 -13.87 -1.60 -3.16
C THR A 151 -14.10 -1.77 -4.67
N PRO A 152 -13.76 -0.77 -5.51
CA PRO A 152 -14.13 -0.78 -6.94
C PRO A 152 -13.60 -2.01 -7.70
N LEU A 153 -12.44 -2.56 -7.32
CA LEU A 153 -11.90 -3.73 -7.98
C LEU A 153 -12.68 -5.00 -7.62
N ILE A 154 -13.12 -5.14 -6.37
CA ILE A 154 -13.96 -6.27 -5.92
C ILE A 154 -15.33 -6.17 -6.58
N ASP A 155 -15.94 -4.99 -6.59
CA ASP A 155 -17.25 -4.73 -7.19
C ASP A 155 -17.25 -5.07 -8.69
N LEU A 156 -16.14 -4.80 -9.39
CA LEU A 156 -15.93 -5.13 -10.79
C LEU A 156 -15.32 -6.52 -11.02
N ARG A 157 -15.14 -7.33 -9.98
CA ARG A 157 -14.56 -8.68 -10.02
C ARG A 157 -13.18 -8.74 -10.68
N LEU A 158 -12.37 -7.70 -10.50
CA LEU A 158 -11.04 -7.59 -11.08
C LEU A 158 -10.00 -8.30 -10.22
N THR A 159 -9.24 -9.17 -10.88
CA THR A 159 -8.07 -9.85 -10.31
C THR A 159 -6.82 -8.97 -10.42
N LYS A 160 -5.76 -9.34 -9.71
CA LYS A 160 -4.46 -8.67 -9.85
C LYS A 160 -3.91 -8.79 -11.28
N LYS A 161 -4.14 -9.94 -11.94
CA LYS A 161 -3.77 -10.15 -13.35
C LYS A 161 -4.54 -9.22 -14.27
N ASP A 162 -5.81 -8.95 -13.98
CA ASP A 162 -6.61 -7.97 -14.71
C ASP A 162 -6.03 -6.57 -14.55
N CYS A 163 -5.63 -6.20 -13.34
CA CYS A 163 -4.99 -4.91 -13.10
C CYS A 163 -3.69 -4.76 -13.91
N PHE A 164 -2.86 -5.79 -14.00
CA PHE A 164 -1.67 -5.78 -14.86
C PHE A 164 -2.03 -5.56 -16.32
N ARG A 165 -3.04 -6.28 -16.83
CA ARG A 165 -3.51 -6.13 -18.22
C ARG A 165 -4.05 -4.73 -18.51
N ILE A 166 -4.83 -4.16 -17.59
CA ILE A 166 -5.41 -2.81 -17.73
C ILE A 166 -4.30 -1.76 -17.79
N VAL A 167 -3.32 -1.80 -16.89
CA VAL A 167 -2.18 -0.87 -16.87
C VAL A 167 -1.36 -1.00 -18.17
N SER A 168 -1.05 -2.23 -18.59
CA SER A 168 -0.29 -2.48 -19.82
C SER A 168 -1.07 -2.06 -21.08
N ALA A 169 -2.38 -2.26 -21.13
CA ALA A 169 -3.24 -1.82 -22.23
C ALA A 169 -3.33 -0.28 -22.32
N ALA A 170 -3.12 0.43 -21.23
CA ALA A 170 -2.99 1.89 -21.21
C ALA A 170 -1.61 2.39 -21.71
N GLY A 171 -0.72 1.49 -22.14
CA GLY A 171 0.64 1.83 -22.58
C GLY A 171 1.60 2.13 -21.43
N ILE A 172 1.23 1.81 -20.18
CA ILE A 172 2.05 2.08 -19.00
C ILE A 172 2.89 0.83 -18.69
N GLU A 173 4.19 1.03 -18.57
CA GLU A 173 5.09 -0.02 -18.13
C GLU A 173 4.89 -0.31 -16.64
N LEU A 174 4.65 -1.59 -16.31
CA LEU A 174 4.49 -2.03 -14.92
C LEU A 174 5.74 -1.69 -14.06
N PRO A 175 5.58 -1.46 -12.76
CA PRO A 175 6.70 -1.27 -11.84
C PRO A 175 7.79 -2.32 -12.01
N ASN A 176 9.04 -1.88 -12.07
CA ASN A 176 10.19 -2.75 -12.32
C ASN A 176 10.32 -3.88 -11.29
N VAL A 177 9.87 -3.65 -10.08
CA VAL A 177 9.85 -4.64 -9.01
C VAL A 177 9.13 -5.94 -9.38
N TYR A 178 8.09 -5.89 -10.23
CA TYR A 178 7.41 -7.08 -10.73
C TYR A 178 8.28 -7.88 -11.72
N LYS A 179 9.06 -7.19 -12.57
CA LYS A 179 10.03 -7.83 -13.49
C LYS A 179 11.16 -8.51 -12.73
N ARG A 180 11.51 -7.98 -11.57
CA ARG A 180 12.48 -8.53 -10.63
C ARG A 180 11.96 -9.72 -9.83
N GLY A 181 10.69 -10.14 -10.06
CA GLY A 181 10.08 -11.30 -9.43
C GLY A 181 9.41 -11.06 -8.07
N TYR A 182 9.25 -9.80 -7.65
CA TYR A 182 8.50 -9.49 -6.44
C TYR A 182 6.99 -9.49 -6.72
N PRO A 183 6.17 -10.04 -5.82
CA PRO A 183 4.73 -10.10 -6.03
C PRO A 183 4.03 -8.75 -5.86
N ASN A 184 4.65 -7.80 -5.15
CA ASN A 184 4.06 -6.51 -4.79
C ASN A 184 5.09 -5.39 -4.86
N ALA A 185 4.65 -4.15 -5.09
CA ALA A 185 5.48 -2.93 -5.06
C ALA A 185 5.76 -2.46 -3.62
N ASN A 186 6.17 -3.38 -2.75
CA ASN A 186 6.55 -3.09 -1.36
C ASN A 186 8.03 -2.71 -1.23
N CYS A 187 8.45 -2.31 -0.03
CA CYS A 187 9.86 -2.14 0.29
C CYS A 187 10.65 -3.41 -0.03
N ILE A 188 11.80 -3.28 -0.69
CA ILE A 188 12.74 -4.39 -0.86
C ILE A 188 13.30 -4.77 0.52
N GLY A 189 13.30 -6.06 0.85
CA GLY A 189 13.66 -6.53 2.19
C GLY A 189 12.63 -6.13 3.26
N CYS A 190 11.34 -6.24 2.93
CA CYS A 190 10.25 -5.98 3.88
C CYS A 190 10.31 -6.95 5.07
N VAL A 191 10.42 -6.39 6.28
CA VAL A 191 10.58 -7.17 7.53
C VAL A 191 9.34 -7.97 7.94
N LYS A 192 8.22 -7.78 7.28
CA LYS A 192 7.00 -8.59 7.47
C LYS A 192 7.05 -9.90 6.69
N ALA A 193 7.90 -10.00 5.68
CA ALA A 193 8.15 -11.24 4.97
C ALA A 193 8.92 -12.23 5.87
N THR A 194 8.37 -13.43 6.00
CA THR A 194 8.97 -14.48 6.85
C THR A 194 9.48 -15.67 6.07
N SER A 195 9.21 -15.74 4.76
CA SER A 195 9.59 -16.85 3.91
C SER A 195 11.09 -16.88 3.61
N ALA A 196 11.72 -18.04 3.73
CA ALA A 196 13.09 -18.29 3.30
C ALA A 196 13.27 -18.01 1.79
N THR A 197 12.28 -18.36 0.96
CA THR A 197 12.28 -18.08 -0.49
C THR A 197 12.40 -16.59 -0.76
N TYR A 198 11.60 -15.76 -0.09
CA TYR A 198 11.65 -14.31 -0.23
C TYR A 198 13.02 -13.75 0.14
N TRP A 199 13.54 -14.12 1.29
CA TRP A 199 14.81 -13.57 1.77
C TRP A 199 16.02 -14.03 0.95
N ASN A 200 15.99 -15.26 0.41
CA ASN A 200 17.01 -15.71 -0.53
C ASN A 200 16.87 -15.02 -1.90
N HIS A 201 15.64 -14.67 -2.32
CA HIS A 201 15.44 -13.82 -3.48
C HIS A 201 16.03 -12.41 -3.25
N VAL A 202 15.76 -11.77 -2.10
CA VAL A 202 16.39 -10.47 -1.74
C VAL A 202 17.90 -10.56 -1.71
N ARG A 203 18.46 -11.66 -1.17
CA ARG A 203 19.92 -11.89 -1.16
C ARG A 203 20.53 -11.90 -2.56
N GLN A 204 19.84 -12.49 -3.54
CA GLN A 204 20.31 -12.57 -4.93
C GLN A 204 20.08 -11.28 -5.71
N ASP A 205 18.91 -10.67 -5.54
CA ASP A 205 18.47 -9.51 -6.29
C ASP A 205 19.06 -8.19 -5.76
N SER A 206 19.18 -8.06 -4.44
CA SER A 206 19.62 -6.85 -3.74
C SER A 206 20.51 -7.22 -2.54
N PRO A 207 21.73 -7.73 -2.78
CA PRO A 207 22.60 -8.26 -1.72
C PRO A 207 22.97 -7.20 -0.66
N GLU A 208 23.08 -5.94 -1.05
CA GLU A 208 23.34 -4.82 -0.12
C GLU A 208 22.15 -4.56 0.82
N VAL A 209 20.91 -4.74 0.34
CA VAL A 209 19.71 -4.64 1.18
C VAL A 209 19.65 -5.82 2.14
N PHE A 210 19.94 -7.03 1.64
CA PHE A 210 19.97 -8.22 2.48
C PHE A 210 21.01 -8.08 3.62
N ALA A 211 22.25 -7.67 3.30
CA ALA A 211 23.32 -7.49 4.27
C ALA A 211 22.92 -6.45 5.34
N ARG A 212 22.42 -5.30 4.93
CA ARG A 212 21.97 -4.24 5.85
C ARG A 212 20.82 -4.71 6.75
N ARG A 213 19.88 -5.50 6.22
CA ARG A 213 18.80 -6.10 7.03
C ARG A 213 19.32 -7.15 8.01
N ALA A 214 20.29 -7.96 7.60
CA ALA A 214 20.91 -8.96 8.46
C ALA A 214 21.62 -8.31 9.65
N GLU A 215 22.45 -7.30 9.40
CA GLU A 215 23.14 -6.54 10.44
C GLU A 215 22.16 -5.91 11.43
N MET A 216 21.17 -5.14 10.94
CA MET A 216 20.18 -4.50 11.79
C MET A 216 19.33 -5.53 12.56
N SER A 217 18.98 -6.66 11.95
CA SER A 217 18.22 -7.73 12.61
C SER A 217 18.98 -8.33 13.79
N ARG A 218 20.30 -8.49 13.67
CA ARG A 218 21.17 -8.91 14.78
C ARG A 218 21.25 -7.85 15.87
N GLU A 219 21.50 -6.60 15.50
CA GLU A 219 21.60 -5.50 16.47
C GLU A 219 20.32 -5.35 17.29
N LEU A 220 19.15 -5.51 16.66
CA LEU A 220 17.85 -5.33 17.30
C LEU A 220 17.24 -6.65 17.85
N GLY A 221 17.92 -7.78 17.72
CA GLY A 221 17.41 -9.08 18.17
C GLY A 221 16.22 -9.61 17.38
N ALA A 222 16.00 -9.12 16.14
CA ALA A 222 14.82 -9.45 15.33
C ALA A 222 15.05 -10.66 14.44
N ARG A 223 14.49 -11.81 14.79
CA ARG A 223 14.53 -13.03 13.97
C ARG A 223 13.43 -12.99 12.91
N LEU A 224 13.77 -12.57 11.70
CA LEU A 224 12.80 -12.26 10.64
C LEU A 224 12.34 -13.50 9.86
N VAL A 225 13.19 -14.50 9.69
CA VAL A 225 12.92 -15.65 8.82
C VAL A 225 12.34 -16.82 9.60
N ARG A 226 11.32 -17.47 9.04
CA ARG A 226 10.83 -18.76 9.52
C ARG A 226 11.47 -19.87 8.69
N TYR A 227 12.26 -20.73 9.33
CA TYR A 227 12.94 -21.85 8.72
C TYR A 227 12.87 -23.10 9.63
N LYS A 228 12.43 -24.23 9.08
CA LYS A 228 12.24 -25.50 9.81
C LYS A 228 11.43 -25.36 11.11
N GLY A 229 10.39 -24.51 11.06
CA GLY A 229 9.49 -24.29 12.20
C GLY A 229 9.95 -23.21 13.19
N GLU A 230 11.17 -22.73 13.10
CA GLU A 230 11.74 -21.75 14.02
C GLU A 230 11.93 -20.38 13.37
N ARG A 231 12.07 -19.35 14.19
CA ARG A 231 12.51 -18.01 13.78
C ARG A 231 14.01 -17.92 13.91
N ILE A 232 14.70 -17.58 12.80
CA ILE A 232 16.15 -17.40 12.73
C ILE A 232 16.52 -15.99 12.25
N PHE A 233 17.75 -15.58 12.48
CA PHE A 233 18.30 -14.36 11.89
C PHE A 233 18.60 -14.56 10.39
N LEU A 234 18.70 -13.45 9.65
CA LEU A 234 18.91 -13.48 8.21
C LEU A 234 20.28 -14.09 7.81
N ASP A 235 21.32 -13.82 8.59
CA ASP A 235 22.67 -14.36 8.37
C ASP A 235 22.79 -15.86 8.68
N GLU A 236 21.84 -16.43 9.43
CA GLU A 236 21.73 -17.88 9.67
C GLU A 236 20.97 -18.61 8.55
N LEU A 237 20.33 -17.89 7.63
CA LEU A 237 19.51 -18.48 6.57
C LEU A 237 20.43 -19.17 5.53
N PRO A 238 20.29 -20.49 5.29
CA PRO A 238 21.03 -21.15 4.21
C PRO A 238 20.65 -20.59 2.83
N PRO A 239 21.62 -20.42 1.91
CA PRO A 239 21.37 -19.83 0.59
C PRO A 239 20.40 -20.62 -0.30
N ASP A 240 20.28 -21.92 -0.08
CA ASP A 240 19.43 -22.85 -0.79
C ASP A 240 18.08 -23.11 -0.08
N ALA A 241 17.87 -22.52 1.11
CA ALA A 241 16.65 -22.70 1.88
C ALA A 241 15.44 -22.16 1.12
N LYS A 242 14.37 -22.94 1.15
CA LYS A 242 13.06 -22.58 0.57
C LYS A 242 11.99 -22.54 1.66
N GLY A 243 11.02 -21.68 1.46
CA GLY A 243 9.81 -21.55 2.28
C GLY A 243 8.58 -21.37 1.39
N ALA A 244 7.56 -20.70 1.88
CA ALA A 244 6.39 -20.37 1.07
C ALA A 244 6.80 -19.65 -0.21
N ALA A 245 6.12 -19.96 -1.32
CA ALA A 245 6.34 -19.32 -2.60
C ALA A 245 6.05 -17.82 -2.53
N MET A 246 6.64 -17.05 -3.44
CA MET A 246 6.35 -15.62 -3.59
C MET A 246 5.17 -15.44 -4.55
N ASP A 247 4.00 -15.93 -4.14
CA ASP A 247 2.81 -15.80 -4.94
C ASP A 247 2.17 -14.40 -4.79
N VAL A 248 1.40 -14.03 -5.81
CA VAL A 248 0.55 -12.83 -5.76
C VAL A 248 -0.37 -12.93 -4.55
N GLY A 249 -0.19 -12.02 -3.57
CA GLY A 249 -0.96 -12.02 -2.32
C GLY A 249 -0.23 -12.55 -1.09
N SER A 250 0.94 -13.18 -1.23
CA SER A 250 1.65 -13.80 -0.09
C SER A 250 2.28 -12.81 0.92
N PHE A 251 2.53 -11.55 0.54
CA PHE A 251 2.93 -10.47 1.46
C PHE A 251 2.40 -9.14 0.98
N GLU A 252 1.29 -8.72 1.46
CA GLU A 252 0.90 -7.35 1.22
C GLU A 252 1.27 -6.47 2.41
N CYS A 253 2.24 -5.60 2.20
CA CYS A 253 2.40 -4.41 3.00
C CYS A 253 1.48 -3.35 2.42
N GLY A 254 0.17 -3.60 2.48
CA GLY A 254 -0.79 -2.54 2.28
C GLY A 254 -0.63 -1.45 3.34
N LEU A 255 -1.26 -0.31 3.15
CA LEU A 255 -1.37 0.77 4.14
C LEU A 255 -1.88 0.25 5.50
N PHE A 256 -2.41 -0.96 5.52
CA PHE A 256 -3.08 -1.64 6.61
C PHE A 256 -2.56 -3.07 6.72
N CYS A 257 -1.38 -3.23 7.24
CA CYS A 257 -0.91 -4.53 7.66
C CYS A 257 -1.47 -4.83 9.05
N GLU A 258 -2.48 -5.67 9.11
CA GLU A 258 -2.88 -6.31 10.35
C GLU A 258 -1.82 -7.34 10.75
N THR A 259 -1.57 -7.40 12.02
CA THR A 259 -0.90 -8.55 12.65
C THR A 259 -1.94 -9.64 12.83
N ASP A 260 -1.73 -10.81 12.23
CA ASP A 260 -2.39 -12.04 12.66
C ASP A 260 -1.93 -12.43 14.05
#